data_1c725af7ec56107f50d254eed28b1b65
#
_entry.id   1c725af7ec56107f50d254eed28b1b65
#
_cell.length_a   1.000
_cell.length_b   1.000
_cell.length_c   1.000
_cell.angle_alpha   90.00
_cell.angle_beta   90.00
_cell.angle_gamma   90.00
#
_symmetry.space_group_name_H-M   'P 1'
#
loop_
_entity.id
_entity.type
_entity.pdbx_description
1 polymer ?
#
loop_
_entity_poly.entity_id
_entity_poly.type
_entity_poly.pdbx_seq_one_letter_code
_entity_poly.pdbx_strand_id
1 'polypeptide(L)'
;MTPFANLFLIFFRIGLFSFGGGYAMLPLIFQSIQEFGIMTAAEFSRLVALSQVTPGPIAVNAATYVGYNYAGVTGAAAATVGVTLPSFLLVLAVLQFIRKFEERKAMTAVMKGIRPAAVGLIAAAVIMLAETS
;
A
#
# COMPACT_ATOMS: atom_id res chain seq x y z
N MET A 1 -3.85 -25.52 -3.46
CA MET A 1 -3.31 -24.47 -2.61
C MET A 1 -4.31 -24.06 -1.54
N THR A 2 -3.84 -23.75 -0.35
CA THR A 2 -4.72 -23.28 0.70
C THR A 2 -5.23 -21.86 0.40
N PRO A 3 -6.46 -21.51 0.84
CA PRO A 3 -6.98 -20.13 0.66
C PRO A 3 -6.04 -19.07 1.23
N PHE A 4 -5.36 -19.38 2.32
CA PHE A 4 -4.42 -18.46 2.97
C PHE A 4 -3.20 -18.14 2.09
N ALA A 5 -2.65 -19.16 1.42
CA ALA A 5 -1.53 -18.98 0.50
C ALA A 5 -1.93 -18.10 -0.70
N ASN A 6 -3.11 -18.32 -1.25
CA ASN A 6 -3.62 -17.51 -2.35
C ASN A 6 -3.82 -16.05 -1.94
N LEU A 7 -4.45 -15.80 -0.79
CA LEU A 7 -4.63 -14.45 -0.25
C LEU A 7 -3.30 -13.77 -0.01
N PHE A 8 -2.36 -14.45 0.60
CA PHE A 8 -1.03 -13.92 0.86
C PHE A 8 -0.33 -13.52 -0.44
N LEU A 9 -0.33 -14.39 -1.44
CA LEU A 9 0.33 -14.13 -2.73
C LEU A 9 -0.32 -12.97 -3.49
N ILE A 10 -1.65 -12.92 -3.51
CA ILE A 10 -2.39 -11.84 -4.18
C ILE A 10 -2.01 -10.49 -3.56
N PHE A 11 -2.08 -10.38 -2.24
CA PHE A 11 -1.81 -9.13 -1.56
C PHE A 11 -0.32 -8.80 -1.48
N PHE A 12 0.54 -9.81 -1.51
CA PHE A 12 1.98 -9.60 -1.66
C PHE A 12 2.31 -8.94 -3.00
N ARG A 13 1.72 -9.43 -4.09
CA ARG A 13 1.87 -8.82 -5.42
C ARG A 13 1.35 -7.38 -5.43
N ILE A 14 0.18 -7.16 -4.84
CA ILE A 14 -0.39 -5.81 -4.74
C ILE A 14 0.57 -4.90 -3.97
N GLY A 15 1.10 -5.35 -2.85
CA GLY A 15 2.07 -4.59 -2.06
C GLY A 15 3.37 -4.28 -2.81
N LEU A 16 3.87 -5.23 -3.62
CA LEU A 16 5.07 -5.03 -4.43
C LEU A 16 4.91 -3.96 -5.49
N PHE A 17 3.76 -3.93 -6.17
CA PHE A 17 3.54 -3.06 -7.32
C PHE A 17 2.79 -1.78 -6.98
N SER A 18 2.45 -1.57 -5.71
CA SER A 18 1.67 -0.42 -5.27
C SER A 18 2.59 0.69 -4.77
N PHE A 19 3.18 1.40 -5.69
CA PHE A 19 3.96 2.59 -5.35
C PHE A 19 3.04 3.80 -5.29
N GLY A 20 3.09 4.55 -4.18
CA GLY A 20 2.32 5.75 -4.00
C GLY A 20 1.03 5.62 -3.19
N GLY A 21 0.55 4.40 -2.97
CA GLY A 21 -0.59 4.11 -2.09
C GLY A 21 -1.90 4.80 -2.46
N GLY A 22 -2.84 4.80 -1.54
CA GLY A 22 -4.10 5.51 -1.66
C GLY A 22 -5.02 4.95 -2.75
N TYR A 23 -5.73 5.85 -3.42
CA TYR A 23 -6.72 5.48 -4.43
C TYR A 23 -6.12 4.79 -5.66
N ALA A 24 -4.85 5.04 -5.94
CA ALA A 24 -4.17 4.41 -7.09
C ALA A 24 -4.09 2.89 -6.97
N MET A 25 -4.18 2.36 -5.77
CA MET A 25 -4.15 0.91 -5.52
C MET A 25 -5.48 0.22 -5.79
N LEU A 26 -6.60 0.95 -5.79
CA LEU A 26 -7.92 0.36 -5.93
C LEU A 26 -8.14 -0.41 -7.24
N PRO A 27 -7.73 0.13 -8.42
CA PRO A 27 -7.84 -0.63 -9.67
C PRO A 27 -7.05 -1.94 -9.65
N LEU A 28 -5.87 -1.92 -9.05
CA LEU A 28 -5.01 -3.12 -8.94
C LEU A 28 -5.64 -4.17 -8.03
N ILE A 29 -6.22 -3.75 -6.91
CA ILE A 29 -6.94 -4.63 -6.00
C ILE A 29 -8.17 -5.21 -6.69
N PHE A 30 -8.94 -4.38 -7.39
CA PHE A 30 -10.13 -4.80 -8.13
C PHE A 30 -9.79 -5.85 -9.19
N GLN A 31 -8.77 -5.60 -9.98
CA GLN A 31 -8.31 -6.53 -11.02
C GLN A 31 -7.90 -7.87 -10.42
N SER A 32 -7.13 -7.86 -9.33
CA SER A 32 -6.69 -9.08 -8.66
C SER A 32 -7.85 -9.88 -8.08
N ILE A 33 -8.81 -9.20 -7.48
CA ILE A 33 -10.01 -9.82 -6.91
C ILE A 33 -10.88 -10.46 -7.99
N GLN A 34 -11.05 -9.76 -9.13
CA GLN A 34 -11.80 -10.27 -10.27
C GLN A 34 -11.14 -11.50 -10.88
N GLU A 35 -9.82 -11.46 -11.04
CA GLU A 35 -9.03 -12.56 -11.60
C GLU A 35 -9.18 -13.85 -10.79
N PHE A 36 -9.23 -13.74 -9.47
CA PHE A 36 -9.38 -14.89 -8.58
C PHE A 36 -10.82 -15.18 -8.17
N GLY A 37 -11.79 -14.39 -8.62
CA GLY A 37 -13.21 -14.62 -8.35
C GLY A 37 -13.60 -14.54 -6.87
N ILE A 38 -12.92 -13.71 -6.10
CA ILE A 38 -13.10 -13.64 -4.64
C ILE A 38 -14.39 -12.90 -4.26
N MET A 39 -14.74 -11.85 -5.02
CA MET A 39 -15.96 -11.07 -4.73
C MET A 39 -16.53 -10.41 -5.99
N THR A 40 -17.78 -10.01 -5.89
CA THR A 40 -18.49 -9.30 -6.97
C THR A 40 -18.15 -7.82 -6.99
N ALA A 41 -18.53 -7.12 -8.08
CA ALA A 41 -18.36 -5.67 -8.19
C ALA A 41 -19.13 -4.91 -7.10
N ALA A 42 -20.32 -5.40 -6.71
CA ALA A 42 -21.12 -4.79 -5.65
C ALA A 42 -20.41 -4.90 -4.29
N GLU A 43 -19.84 -6.05 -4.00
CA GLU A 43 -19.07 -6.28 -2.77
C GLU A 43 -17.80 -5.43 -2.75
N PHE A 44 -17.15 -5.26 -3.90
CA PHE A 44 -16.00 -4.39 -4.04
C PHE A 44 -16.35 -2.93 -3.75
N SER A 45 -17.50 -2.46 -4.23
CA SER A 45 -17.98 -1.10 -3.93
C SER A 45 -18.16 -0.88 -2.44
N ARG A 46 -18.70 -1.86 -1.73
CA ARG A 46 -18.82 -1.82 -0.26
C ARG A 46 -17.45 -1.78 0.41
N LEU A 47 -16.49 -2.57 -0.10
CA LEU A 47 -15.11 -2.59 0.39
C LEU A 47 -14.48 -1.20 0.28
N VAL A 48 -14.64 -0.55 -0.87
CA VAL A 48 -14.09 0.79 -1.11
C VAL A 48 -14.66 1.79 -0.08
N ALA A 49 -15.98 1.77 0.11
CA ALA A 49 -16.65 2.65 1.07
C ALA A 49 -16.14 2.43 2.50
N LEU A 50 -16.04 1.17 2.93
CA LEU A 50 -15.56 0.83 4.26
C LEU A 50 -14.08 1.19 4.45
N SER A 51 -13.27 0.97 3.41
CA SER A 51 -11.84 1.30 3.47
C SER A 51 -11.59 2.79 3.63
N GLN A 52 -12.46 3.63 3.10
CA GLN A 52 -12.35 5.08 3.22
C GLN A 52 -12.75 5.59 4.61
N VAL A 53 -13.75 4.97 5.22
CA VAL A 53 -14.26 5.36 6.54
C VAL A 53 -13.34 4.86 7.66
N THR A 54 -12.69 3.73 7.45
CA THR A 54 -11.81 3.11 8.44
C THR A 54 -10.49 3.90 8.52
N PRO A 55 -10.04 4.32 9.72
CA PRO A 55 -8.76 5.01 9.82
C PRO A 55 -7.60 4.08 9.49
N GLY A 56 -6.70 4.56 8.64
CA GLY A 56 -5.51 3.81 8.22
C GLY A 56 -5.33 3.72 6.72
N PRO A 57 -4.25 3.08 6.26
CA PRO A 57 -3.97 2.94 4.84
C PRO A 57 -5.06 2.13 4.13
N ILE A 58 -5.55 2.65 3.01
CA ILE A 58 -6.63 2.02 2.24
C ILE A 58 -6.28 0.58 1.84
N ALA A 59 -5.04 0.35 1.41
CA ALA A 59 -4.59 -0.97 1.00
C ALA A 59 -4.65 -2.00 2.12
N VAL A 60 -4.23 -1.61 3.32
CA VAL A 60 -4.26 -2.49 4.50
C VAL A 60 -5.71 -2.76 4.92
N ASN A 61 -6.54 -1.73 4.93
CA ASN A 61 -7.97 -1.87 5.25
C ASN A 61 -8.68 -2.79 4.25
N ALA A 62 -8.40 -2.61 2.96
CA ALA A 62 -8.94 -3.44 1.90
C ALA A 62 -8.49 -4.90 2.03
N ALA A 63 -7.20 -5.12 2.29
CA ALA A 63 -6.64 -6.46 2.47
C ALA A 63 -7.30 -7.19 3.63
N THR A 64 -7.45 -6.51 4.76
CA THR A 64 -8.10 -7.06 5.94
C THR A 64 -9.55 -7.43 5.65
N TYR A 65 -10.29 -6.56 4.99
CA TYR A 65 -11.69 -6.77 4.63
C TYR A 65 -11.85 -7.96 3.68
N VAL A 66 -11.08 -7.99 2.60
CA VAL A 66 -11.11 -9.08 1.61
C VAL A 66 -10.75 -10.42 2.27
N GLY A 67 -9.69 -10.43 3.05
CA GLY A 67 -9.23 -11.63 3.74
C GLY A 67 -10.26 -12.17 4.72
N TYR A 68 -10.90 -11.27 5.45
CA TYR A 68 -11.94 -11.66 6.41
C TYR A 68 -13.16 -12.26 5.69
N ASN A 69 -13.62 -11.65 4.62
CA ASN A 69 -14.76 -12.17 3.86
C ASN A 69 -14.47 -13.52 3.20
N TYR A 70 -13.23 -13.74 2.80
CA TYR A 70 -12.83 -14.97 2.11
C TYR A 70 -12.59 -16.13 3.07
N ALA A 71 -11.93 -15.90 4.20
CA ALA A 71 -11.49 -16.97 5.09
C ALA A 71 -11.50 -16.59 6.58
N GLY A 72 -12.27 -15.60 6.98
CA GLY A 72 -12.43 -15.19 8.37
C GLY A 72 -11.20 -14.47 8.94
N VAL A 73 -11.01 -14.55 10.25
CA VAL A 73 -9.92 -13.85 10.95
C VAL A 73 -8.54 -14.28 10.43
N THR A 74 -8.35 -15.57 10.19
CA THR A 74 -7.09 -16.10 9.67
C THR A 74 -6.82 -15.61 8.25
N GLY A 75 -7.88 -15.50 7.42
CA GLY A 75 -7.79 -14.91 6.08
C GLY A 75 -7.42 -13.43 6.13
N ALA A 76 -8.01 -12.69 7.05
CA ALA A 76 -7.67 -11.28 7.27
C ALA A 76 -6.20 -11.12 7.65
N ALA A 77 -5.70 -11.96 8.55
CA ALA A 77 -4.30 -11.95 8.96
C ALA A 77 -3.35 -12.24 7.78
N ALA A 78 -3.66 -13.27 6.98
CA ALA A 78 -2.84 -13.64 5.82
C ALA A 78 -2.77 -12.51 4.78
N ALA A 79 -3.91 -11.91 4.45
CA ALA A 79 -3.98 -10.82 3.48
C ALA A 79 -3.25 -9.56 3.98
N THR A 80 -3.44 -9.20 5.24
CA THR A 80 -2.81 -8.04 5.85
C THR A 80 -1.29 -8.18 5.91
N VAL A 81 -0.80 -9.33 6.34
CA VAL A 81 0.64 -9.62 6.35
C VAL A 81 1.18 -9.59 4.92
N GLY A 82 0.45 -10.17 3.98
CA GLY A 82 0.85 -10.18 2.57
C GLY A 82 1.03 -8.79 1.99
N VAL A 83 0.11 -7.87 2.22
CA VAL A 83 0.18 -6.51 1.67
C VAL A 83 1.23 -5.64 2.35
N THR A 84 1.52 -5.89 3.64
CA THR A 84 2.49 -5.08 4.40
C THR A 84 3.93 -5.60 4.29
N LEU A 85 4.11 -6.88 4.04
CA LEU A 85 5.43 -7.51 4.02
C LEU A 85 6.40 -6.91 2.99
N PRO A 86 6.00 -6.64 1.72
CA PRO A 86 6.89 -6.01 0.76
C PRO A 86 7.42 -4.66 1.22
N SER A 87 6.57 -3.82 1.80
CA SER A 87 6.97 -2.51 2.32
C SER A 87 7.95 -2.65 3.48
N PHE A 88 7.71 -3.58 4.37
CA PHE A 88 8.60 -3.88 5.50
C PHE A 88 9.98 -4.32 5.01
N LEU A 89 10.02 -5.25 4.06
CA LEU A 89 11.27 -5.74 3.49
C LEU A 89 12.01 -4.64 2.74
N LEU A 90 11.28 -3.79 2.00
CA LEU A 90 11.87 -2.67 1.28
C LEU A 90 12.49 -1.65 2.24
N VAL A 91 11.80 -1.32 3.33
CA VAL A 91 12.33 -0.40 4.35
C VAL A 91 13.61 -0.96 4.98
N LEU A 92 13.64 -2.24 5.31
CA LEU A 92 14.84 -2.88 5.83
C LEU A 92 16.01 -2.81 4.84
N ALA A 93 15.74 -3.07 3.56
CA ALA A 93 16.75 -3.02 2.52
C ALA A 93 17.31 -1.59 2.35
N VAL A 94 16.42 -0.60 2.35
CA VAL A 94 16.80 0.81 2.24
C VAL A 94 17.62 1.27 3.45
N LEU A 95 17.23 0.84 4.66
CA LEU A 95 17.99 1.18 5.87
C LEU A 95 19.40 0.62 5.83
N GLN A 96 19.57 -0.63 5.39
CA GLN A 96 20.89 -1.24 5.24
C GLN A 96 21.71 -0.50 4.19
N PHE A 97 21.11 -0.12 3.07
CA PHE A 97 21.76 0.65 2.02
C PHE A 97 22.20 2.02 2.54
N ILE A 98 21.36 2.73 3.25
CA ILE A 98 21.69 4.04 3.83
C ILE A 98 22.83 3.92 4.83
N ARG A 99 22.79 2.93 5.72
CA ARG A 99 23.87 2.70 6.69
C ARG A 99 25.21 2.43 6.03
N LYS A 100 25.20 1.66 4.93
CA LYS A 100 26.42 1.32 4.20
C LYS A 100 27.04 2.53 3.48
N PHE A 101 26.19 3.44 2.97
CA PHE A 101 26.61 4.57 2.15
C PHE A 101 26.43 5.94 2.82
N GLU A 102 26.12 5.97 4.10
CA GLU A 102 25.80 7.17 4.86
C GLU A 102 26.91 8.24 4.80
N GLU A 103 28.17 7.81 4.80
CA GLU A 103 29.34 8.71 4.78
C GLU A 103 29.73 9.18 3.37
N ARG A 104 29.12 8.65 2.33
CA ARG A 104 29.47 9.03 0.95
C ARG A 104 28.84 10.37 0.57
N LYS A 105 29.62 11.20 -0.12
CA LYS A 105 29.19 12.52 -0.62
C LYS A 105 27.96 12.43 -1.51
N ALA A 106 27.85 11.37 -2.34
CA ALA A 106 26.72 11.16 -3.23
C ALA A 106 25.42 10.99 -2.44
N MET A 107 25.43 10.21 -1.36
CA MET A 107 24.26 10.01 -0.50
C MET A 107 23.84 11.32 0.18
N THR A 108 24.80 12.08 0.70
CA THR A 108 24.53 13.38 1.31
C THR A 108 23.93 14.35 0.29
N ALA A 109 24.45 14.37 -0.94
CA ALA A 109 23.94 15.23 -2.01
C ALA A 109 22.50 14.86 -2.39
N VAL A 110 22.20 13.56 -2.50
CA VAL A 110 20.85 13.06 -2.81
C VAL A 110 19.87 13.48 -1.71
N MET A 111 20.22 13.28 -0.45
CA MET A 111 19.36 13.66 0.68
C MET A 111 19.17 15.16 0.79
N LYS A 112 20.18 15.96 0.46
CA LYS A 112 20.05 17.42 0.41
C LYS A 112 19.09 17.90 -0.67
N GLY A 113 18.96 17.14 -1.77
CA GLY A 113 17.98 17.43 -2.82
C GLY A 113 16.57 16.95 -2.48
N ILE A 114 16.46 15.77 -1.87
CA ILE A 114 15.16 15.15 -1.56
C ILE A 114 14.40 15.93 -0.49
N ARG A 115 15.07 16.37 0.58
CA ARG A 115 14.42 17.07 1.69
C ARG A 115 13.70 18.35 1.27
N PRO A 116 14.37 19.32 0.58
CA PRO A 116 13.66 20.51 0.12
C PRO A 116 12.62 20.21 -0.96
N ALA A 117 12.83 19.18 -1.81
CA ALA A 117 11.84 18.76 -2.79
C ALA A 117 10.56 18.25 -2.12
N ALA A 118 10.68 17.46 -1.05
CA ALA A 118 9.53 16.98 -0.28
C ALA A 118 8.77 18.14 0.36
N VAL A 119 9.45 19.08 0.95
CA VAL A 119 8.85 20.30 1.53
C VAL A 119 8.14 21.10 0.45
N GLY A 120 8.75 21.26 -0.73
CA GLY A 120 8.16 21.97 -1.87
C GLY A 120 6.88 21.29 -2.36
N LEU A 121 6.86 19.97 -2.44
CA LEU A 121 5.67 19.21 -2.83
C LEU A 121 4.53 19.38 -1.84
N ILE A 122 4.82 19.35 -0.55
CA ILE A 122 3.82 19.57 0.50
C ILE A 122 3.26 21.00 0.41
N ALA A 123 4.13 22.00 0.24
CA ALA A 123 3.73 23.39 0.08
C ALA A 123 2.86 23.59 -1.15
N ALA A 124 3.22 22.98 -2.28
CA ALA A 124 2.43 23.03 -3.52
C ALA A 124 1.04 22.42 -3.31
N ALA A 125 0.95 21.30 -2.62
CA ALA A 125 -0.32 20.66 -2.31
C ALA A 125 -1.22 21.56 -1.45
N VAL A 126 -0.65 22.22 -0.45
CA VAL A 126 -1.39 23.16 0.41
C VAL A 126 -1.94 24.34 -0.40
N ILE A 127 -1.11 24.91 -1.28
CA ILE A 127 -1.53 26.02 -2.16
C ILE A 127 -2.68 25.59 -3.08
N MET A 128 -2.55 24.42 -3.71
CA MET A 128 -3.60 23.89 -4.59
C MET A 128 -4.93 23.70 -3.86
N LEU A 129 -4.87 23.16 -2.64
CA LEU A 129 -6.07 22.94 -1.82
C LEU A 129 -6.70 24.28 -1.42
N ALA A 130 -5.89 25.28 -1.09
CA ALA A 130 -6.38 26.59 -0.72
C ALA A 130 -7.08 27.31 -1.88
N GLU A 131 -6.59 27.13 -3.11
CA GLU A 131 -7.19 27.71 -4.31
C GLU A 131 -8.53 27.07 -4.69
N THR A 132 -8.70 25.78 -4.36
CA THR A 132 -9.92 25.02 -4.68
C THR A 132 -11.00 25.09 -3.59
N SER A 133 -10.71 25.69 -2.45
CA SER A 133 -11.65 25.80 -1.32
C SER A 133 -12.54 27.03 -1.41
#